data_f6fab37c6ba3c092d5781137652c8f39
#
_entry.id   f6fab37c6ba3c092d5781137652c8f39
#
_cell.length_a   1.000
_cell.length_b   1.000
_cell.length_c   1.000
_cell.angle_alpha   90.00
_cell.angle_beta   90.00
_cell.angle_gamma   90.00
#
_symmetry.space_group_name_H-M   'P 1'
#
loop_
_entity.id
_entity.type
_entity.pdbx_description
1 polymer ?
#
loop_
_entity_poly.entity_id
_entity_poly.type
_entity_poly.pdbx_seq_one_letter_code
_entity_poly.pdbx_strand_id
1 'polypeptide(L)'
;NGHLYLLEKAASECTLLHVFVLSEDRSAFPASVRLQLVKENTAHIPNIIVHPTADYLISSATFPDYFHKEKGLSSEINCKLDLTIFATHFARPMGITRRYVGTEPNCAVTAAYNRQMKSFLPTMGIEVVEIPRYELGGQPVSASKVRALLKEGRLDEIKPLVPPATFAYLERMTPID
;
A
#
# COMPACT_ATOMS: atom_id res chain seq x y z
N ASN A 1 6.04 -9.32 3.64
CA ASN A 1 6.94 -8.60 4.56
C ASN A 1 7.20 -7.15 4.14
N GLY A 2 7.22 -6.81 2.82
CA GLY A 2 7.51 -5.44 2.38
C GLY A 2 6.58 -4.36 2.94
N HIS A 3 5.27 -4.57 2.93
CA HIS A 3 4.33 -3.62 3.53
C HIS A 3 4.43 -3.58 5.06
N LEU A 4 4.61 -4.74 5.71
CA LEU A 4 4.76 -4.77 7.17
C LEU A 4 5.98 -3.99 7.62
N TYR A 5 7.13 -4.19 6.98
CA TYR A 5 8.34 -3.40 7.23
C TYR A 5 8.12 -1.88 7.11
N LEU A 6 7.39 -1.46 6.05
CA LEU A 6 7.04 -0.04 5.88
C LEU A 6 6.20 0.48 7.06
N LEU A 7 5.20 -0.30 7.50
CA LEU A 7 4.30 0.08 8.59
C LEU A 7 5.03 0.12 9.92
N GLU A 8 5.88 -0.85 10.22
CA GLU A 8 6.72 -0.89 11.43
C GLU A 8 7.67 0.31 11.47
N LYS A 9 8.34 0.60 10.35
CA LYS A 9 9.25 1.75 10.25
C LYS A 9 8.50 3.07 10.44
N ALA A 10 7.38 3.28 9.76
CA ALA A 10 6.55 4.47 9.90
C ALA A 10 6.00 4.62 11.34
N ALA A 11 5.51 3.53 11.94
CA ALA A 11 5.00 3.55 13.31
C ALA A 11 6.08 3.90 14.34
N SER A 12 7.33 3.51 14.11
CA SER A 12 8.45 3.87 15.00
C SER A 12 8.83 5.36 14.96
N GLU A 13 8.36 6.09 13.95
CA GLU A 13 8.69 7.51 13.71
C GLU A 13 7.56 8.48 14.02
N CYS A 14 6.39 8.00 14.47
CA CYS A 14 5.22 8.83 14.77
C CYS A 14 4.48 8.37 16.02
N THR A 15 3.72 9.28 16.63
CA THR A 15 2.90 8.98 17.81
C THR A 15 1.72 8.07 17.48
N LEU A 16 1.10 8.30 16.31
CA LEU A 16 -0.05 7.53 15.83
C LEU A 16 0.04 7.39 14.31
N LEU A 17 -0.06 6.16 13.82
CA LEU A 17 -0.05 5.84 12.40
C LEU A 17 -1.45 5.44 11.92
N HIS A 18 -2.01 6.21 11.00
CA HIS A 18 -3.22 5.87 10.27
C HIS A 18 -2.87 5.12 8.99
N VAL A 19 -3.35 3.89 8.86
CA VAL A 19 -3.11 3.04 7.69
C VAL A 19 -4.38 2.94 6.87
N PHE A 20 -4.34 3.39 5.61
CA PHE A 20 -5.47 3.35 4.70
C PHE A 20 -5.33 2.18 3.72
N VAL A 21 -6.23 1.21 3.80
CA VAL A 21 -6.27 0.03 2.92
C VAL A 21 -7.27 0.27 1.80
N LEU A 22 -6.82 0.15 0.55
CA LEU A 22 -7.66 0.39 -0.63
C LEU A 22 -8.90 -0.50 -0.64
N SER A 23 -10.06 0.11 -0.82
CA SER A 23 -11.35 -0.59 -0.88
C SER A 23 -11.73 -1.06 -2.28
N GLU A 24 -11.08 -0.55 -3.34
CA GLU A 24 -11.36 -0.94 -4.72
C GLU A 24 -11.02 -2.42 -4.97
N ASP A 25 -11.98 -3.21 -5.44
CA ASP A 25 -11.88 -4.67 -5.65
C ASP A 25 -11.36 -5.05 -7.05
N ARG A 26 -10.28 -4.39 -7.50
CA ARG A 26 -9.57 -4.71 -8.75
C ARG A 26 -8.25 -5.45 -8.53
N SER A 27 -8.06 -6.04 -7.36
CA SER A 27 -6.86 -6.81 -7.04
C SER A 27 -7.14 -8.31 -6.96
N ALA A 28 -6.07 -9.13 -6.88
CA ALA A 28 -6.18 -10.58 -6.77
C ALA A 28 -6.90 -11.07 -5.49
N PHE A 29 -7.00 -10.20 -4.47
CA PHE A 29 -7.66 -10.51 -3.21
C PHE A 29 -8.75 -9.47 -2.90
N PRO A 30 -9.92 -9.90 -2.39
CA PRO A 30 -11.00 -9.00 -1.98
C PRO A 30 -10.54 -7.92 -0.99
N ALA A 31 -11.17 -6.75 -1.04
CA ALA A 31 -10.83 -5.62 -0.15
C ALA A 31 -10.99 -5.99 1.34
N SER A 32 -12.04 -6.75 1.68
CA SER A 32 -12.28 -7.25 3.03
C SER A 32 -11.14 -8.12 3.55
N VAL A 33 -10.63 -9.03 2.72
CA VAL A 33 -9.49 -9.89 3.05
C VAL A 33 -8.22 -9.06 3.24
N ARG A 34 -7.95 -8.11 2.34
CA ARG A 34 -6.78 -7.23 2.46
C ARG A 34 -6.82 -6.41 3.74
N LEU A 35 -7.99 -5.85 4.10
CA LEU A 35 -8.20 -5.11 5.34
C LEU A 35 -7.96 -5.98 6.56
N GLN A 36 -8.53 -7.20 6.58
CA GLN A 36 -8.35 -8.16 7.67
C GLN A 36 -6.88 -8.53 7.85
N LEU A 37 -6.19 -8.92 6.76
CA LEU A 37 -4.78 -9.31 6.82
C LEU A 37 -3.87 -8.18 7.30
N VAL A 38 -4.15 -6.92 6.92
CA VAL A 38 -3.39 -5.78 7.46
C VAL A 38 -3.62 -5.66 8.96
N LYS A 39 -4.86 -5.73 9.45
CA LYS A 39 -5.17 -5.68 10.89
C LYS A 39 -4.48 -6.80 11.68
N GLU A 40 -4.56 -8.04 11.19
CA GLU A 40 -3.94 -9.19 11.85
C GLU A 40 -2.41 -9.08 11.90
N ASN A 41 -1.79 -8.70 10.78
CA ASN A 41 -0.33 -8.58 10.73
C ASN A 41 0.23 -7.36 11.47
N THR A 42 -0.59 -6.37 11.81
CA THR A 42 -0.19 -5.16 12.56
C THR A 42 -0.69 -5.15 14.00
N ALA A 43 -1.37 -6.20 14.47
CA ALA A 43 -1.96 -6.26 15.81
C ALA A 43 -0.95 -6.09 16.96
N HIS A 44 0.32 -6.38 16.70
CA HIS A 44 1.42 -6.21 17.67
C HIS A 44 1.96 -4.77 17.75
N ILE A 45 1.51 -3.86 16.88
CA ILE A 45 1.97 -2.47 16.81
C ILE A 45 0.92 -1.58 17.49
N PRO A 46 1.19 -1.05 18.69
CA PRO A 46 0.15 -0.44 19.54
C PRO A 46 -0.37 0.91 19.03
N ASN A 47 0.40 1.61 18.19
CA ASN A 47 0.08 2.94 17.69
C ASN A 47 -0.40 2.93 16.23
N ILE A 48 -1.01 1.85 15.74
CA ILE A 48 -1.60 1.74 14.40
C ILE A 48 -3.13 1.73 14.49
N ILE A 49 -3.79 2.53 13.62
CA ILE A 49 -5.22 2.44 13.34
C ILE A 49 -5.40 2.15 11.86
N VAL A 50 -6.12 1.07 11.53
CA VAL A 50 -6.34 0.64 10.13
C VAL A 50 -7.73 1.03 9.66
N HIS A 51 -7.80 1.75 8.54
CA HIS A 51 -9.02 2.26 7.92
C HIS A 51 -9.21 1.68 6.51
N PRO A 52 -10.43 1.41 6.05
CA PRO A 52 -10.71 1.28 4.62
C PRO A 52 -10.68 2.66 3.96
N THR A 53 -10.33 2.75 2.67
CA THR A 53 -10.39 4.01 1.91
C THR A 53 -11.79 4.37 1.45
N ALA A 54 -12.73 3.41 1.43
CA ALA A 54 -14.01 3.52 0.73
C ALA A 54 -13.79 4.03 -0.72
N ASP A 55 -14.70 4.85 -1.23
CA ASP A 55 -14.61 5.42 -2.59
C ASP A 55 -13.86 6.77 -2.65
N TYR A 56 -13.24 7.17 -1.53
CA TYR A 56 -12.69 8.53 -1.40
C TYR A 56 -11.21 8.63 -1.74
N LEU A 57 -10.41 7.59 -1.50
CA LEU A 57 -8.96 7.62 -1.74
C LEU A 57 -8.54 6.50 -2.68
N ILE A 58 -7.79 6.86 -3.73
CA ILE A 58 -7.28 5.96 -4.76
C ILE A 58 -8.40 5.05 -5.25
N SER A 59 -9.50 5.66 -5.68
CA SER A 59 -10.66 4.99 -6.27
C SER A 59 -10.74 5.28 -7.77
N SER A 60 -11.60 4.56 -8.48
CA SER A 60 -11.88 4.84 -9.88
C SER A 60 -12.49 6.24 -10.12
N ALA A 61 -13.06 6.86 -9.07
CA ALA A 61 -13.60 8.20 -9.12
C ALA A 61 -12.56 9.30 -8.87
N THR A 62 -11.62 9.06 -7.93
CA THR A 62 -10.66 10.09 -7.50
C THR A 62 -9.30 9.98 -8.18
N PHE A 63 -8.92 8.78 -8.63
CA PHE A 63 -7.67 8.52 -9.33
C PHE A 63 -7.83 7.36 -10.34
N PRO A 64 -8.58 7.53 -11.45
CA PRO A 64 -8.83 6.47 -12.43
C PRO A 64 -7.54 5.93 -13.07
N ASP A 65 -6.54 6.76 -13.32
CA ASP A 65 -5.26 6.35 -13.93
C ASP A 65 -4.52 5.28 -13.13
N TYR A 66 -4.74 5.21 -11.82
CA TYR A 66 -4.15 4.18 -10.96
C TYR A 66 -4.54 2.76 -11.37
N PHE A 67 -5.72 2.59 -11.97
CA PHE A 67 -6.27 1.30 -12.37
C PHE A 67 -6.03 0.95 -13.84
N HIS A 68 -5.47 1.87 -14.63
CA HIS A 68 -5.16 1.69 -16.06
C HIS A 68 -3.66 1.48 -16.33
N LYS A 69 -2.98 0.75 -15.46
CA LYS A 69 -1.51 0.54 -15.49
C LYS A 69 -0.98 -0.11 -16.77
N GLU A 70 -1.84 -0.78 -17.54
CA GLU A 70 -1.45 -1.48 -18.78
C GLU A 70 -1.47 -0.57 -20.03
N LYS A 71 -2.14 0.56 -19.97
CA LYS A 71 -2.13 1.54 -21.07
C LYS A 71 -0.88 2.40 -20.88
N GLY A 72 0.13 2.18 -21.72
CA GLY A 72 1.40 2.88 -21.68
C GLY A 72 1.22 4.36 -21.34
N LEU A 73 1.93 4.81 -20.29
CA LEU A 73 1.87 6.18 -19.79
C LEU A 73 2.40 7.14 -20.87
N SER A 74 1.48 7.77 -21.60
CA SER A 74 1.81 8.81 -22.57
C SER A 74 1.61 10.23 -22.03
N SER A 75 1.22 10.41 -20.75
CA SER A 75 1.00 11.75 -20.20
C SER A 75 0.96 11.80 -18.68
N GLU A 76 0.98 12.99 -18.14
CA GLU A 76 0.90 13.29 -16.70
C GLU A 76 -0.30 12.62 -16.05
N ILE A 77 -0.02 11.79 -15.04
CA ILE A 77 -1.07 11.17 -14.21
C ILE A 77 -1.78 12.26 -13.44
N ASN A 78 -3.09 12.35 -13.57
CA ASN A 78 -3.88 13.31 -12.81
C ASN A 78 -4.36 12.71 -11.48
N CYS A 79 -3.58 12.92 -10.42
CA CYS A 79 -3.94 12.52 -9.06
C CYS A 79 -4.23 13.71 -8.14
N LYS A 80 -4.33 14.93 -8.68
CA LYS A 80 -4.53 16.16 -7.89
C LYS A 80 -5.83 16.11 -7.07
N LEU A 81 -6.91 15.57 -7.65
CA LEU A 81 -8.17 15.41 -6.94
C LEU A 81 -8.02 14.50 -5.71
N ASP A 82 -7.42 13.32 -5.89
CA ASP A 82 -7.18 12.37 -4.82
C ASP A 82 -6.31 12.98 -3.69
N LEU A 83 -5.23 13.65 -4.06
CA LEU A 83 -4.34 14.32 -3.09
C LEU A 83 -5.03 15.47 -2.37
N THR A 84 -5.91 16.22 -3.05
CA THR A 84 -6.69 17.31 -2.43
C THR A 84 -7.69 16.73 -1.44
N ILE A 85 -8.41 15.66 -1.80
CA ILE A 85 -9.35 14.98 -0.90
C ILE A 85 -8.59 14.46 0.33
N PHE A 86 -7.46 13.80 0.12
CA PHE A 86 -6.64 13.33 1.24
C PHE A 86 -6.24 14.47 2.17
N ALA A 87 -5.69 15.57 1.65
CA ALA A 87 -5.19 16.68 2.45
C ALA A 87 -6.30 17.39 3.23
N THR A 88 -7.47 17.63 2.58
CA THR A 88 -8.55 18.45 3.15
C THR A 88 -9.53 17.67 4.01
N HIS A 89 -9.86 16.44 3.60
CA HIS A 89 -10.93 15.66 4.24
C HIS A 89 -10.43 14.53 5.16
N PHE A 90 -9.15 14.16 5.05
CA PHE A 90 -8.54 13.15 5.91
C PHE A 90 -7.42 13.76 6.78
N ALA A 91 -6.37 14.29 6.17
CA ALA A 91 -5.20 14.72 6.92
C ALA A 91 -5.53 15.86 7.89
N ARG A 92 -6.21 16.90 7.43
CA ARG A 92 -6.56 18.05 8.27
C ARG A 92 -7.47 17.70 9.46
N PRO A 93 -8.62 17.02 9.28
CA PRO A 93 -9.48 16.66 10.41
C PRO A 93 -8.84 15.66 11.38
N MET A 94 -7.95 14.78 10.90
CA MET A 94 -7.30 13.75 11.71
C MET A 94 -5.96 14.23 12.30
N GLY A 95 -5.52 15.47 12.04
CA GLY A 95 -4.25 16.00 12.51
C GLY A 95 -3.03 15.31 11.91
N ILE A 96 -3.15 14.72 10.70
CA ILE A 96 -2.06 14.04 10.01
C ILE A 96 -1.08 15.10 9.47
N THR A 97 0.18 15.03 9.89
CA THR A 97 1.26 15.94 9.50
C THR A 97 2.27 15.30 8.56
N ARG A 98 2.27 13.96 8.43
CA ARG A 98 3.19 13.20 7.58
C ARG A 98 2.47 12.13 6.80
N ARG A 99 2.92 11.88 5.58
CA ARG A 99 2.49 10.73 4.77
C ARG A 99 3.70 9.89 4.40
N TYR A 100 3.68 8.63 4.84
CA TYR A 100 4.73 7.67 4.52
C TYR A 100 4.41 6.91 3.25
N VAL A 101 5.41 6.74 2.39
CA VAL A 101 5.33 5.98 1.14
C VAL A 101 6.58 5.13 0.96
N GLY A 102 6.45 3.98 0.31
CA GLY A 102 7.62 3.19 -0.09
C GLY A 102 8.20 3.67 -1.41
N THR A 103 9.52 3.53 -1.60
CA THR A 103 10.13 3.71 -2.92
C THR A 103 9.49 2.77 -3.96
N GLU A 104 9.29 3.23 -5.20
CA GLU A 104 8.63 2.44 -6.24
C GLU A 104 9.47 2.38 -7.52
N PRO A 105 10.35 1.38 -7.65
CA PRO A 105 11.19 1.23 -8.84
C PRO A 105 10.49 0.55 -10.02
N ASN A 106 9.39 -0.18 -9.79
CA ASN A 106 8.85 -1.12 -10.77
C ASN A 106 7.54 -0.63 -11.43
N CYS A 107 6.76 0.22 -10.76
CA CYS A 107 5.47 0.70 -11.26
C CYS A 107 5.53 2.18 -11.59
N ALA A 108 5.54 2.53 -12.89
CA ALA A 108 5.62 3.91 -13.35
C ALA A 108 4.46 4.79 -12.81
N VAL A 109 3.25 4.24 -12.72
CA VAL A 109 2.07 4.95 -12.17
C VAL A 109 2.28 5.29 -10.70
N THR A 110 2.70 4.32 -9.89
CA THR A 110 2.95 4.56 -8.46
C THR A 110 4.15 5.49 -8.25
N ALA A 111 5.21 5.37 -9.06
CA ALA A 111 6.35 6.28 -9.02
C ALA A 111 5.94 7.73 -9.37
N ALA A 112 5.08 7.91 -10.37
CA ALA A 112 4.54 9.23 -10.73
C ALA A 112 3.64 9.79 -9.61
N TYR A 113 2.81 8.95 -9.00
CA TYR A 113 2.00 9.33 -7.84
C TYR A 113 2.88 9.78 -6.67
N ASN A 114 3.95 9.04 -6.34
CA ASN A 114 4.90 9.45 -5.30
C ASN A 114 5.56 10.81 -5.62
N ARG A 115 5.93 11.06 -6.88
CA ARG A 115 6.49 12.36 -7.27
C ARG A 115 5.48 13.50 -7.08
N GLN A 116 4.23 13.31 -7.49
CA GLN A 116 3.18 14.32 -7.31
C GLN A 116 2.85 14.55 -5.81
N MET A 117 2.81 13.50 -5.00
CA MET A 117 2.68 13.64 -3.54
C MET A 117 3.79 14.52 -2.95
N LYS A 118 5.04 14.26 -3.31
CA LYS A 118 6.21 15.01 -2.82
C LYS A 118 6.19 16.49 -3.23
N SER A 119 5.60 16.83 -4.37
CA SER A 119 5.47 18.23 -4.81
C SER A 119 4.23 18.93 -4.24
N PHE A 120 3.11 18.22 -4.10
CA PHE A 120 1.82 18.82 -3.74
C PHE A 120 1.56 18.85 -2.22
N LEU A 121 1.75 17.74 -1.51
CA LEU A 121 1.36 17.66 -0.09
C LEU A 121 2.12 18.62 0.81
N PRO A 122 3.42 18.95 0.59
CA PRO A 122 4.10 19.96 1.37
C PRO A 122 3.47 21.36 1.27
N THR A 123 2.85 21.71 0.13
CA THR A 123 2.11 22.97 -0.03
C THR A 123 0.84 23.02 0.83
N MET A 124 0.36 21.86 1.28
CA MET A 124 -0.79 21.68 2.17
C MET A 124 -0.37 21.45 3.63
N GLY A 125 0.92 21.61 3.96
CA GLY A 125 1.47 21.43 5.31
C GLY A 125 1.69 19.97 5.72
N ILE A 126 1.75 19.04 4.76
CA ILE A 126 1.94 17.61 5.01
C ILE A 126 3.29 17.17 4.46
N GLU A 127 4.18 16.71 5.32
CA GLU A 127 5.48 16.14 4.93
C GLU A 127 5.28 14.79 4.23
N VAL A 128 6.04 14.51 3.18
CA VAL A 128 6.07 13.18 2.54
C VAL A 128 7.40 12.50 2.83
N VAL A 129 7.34 11.40 3.57
CA VAL A 129 8.50 10.59 3.96
C VAL A 129 8.55 9.34 3.09
N GLU A 130 9.63 9.18 2.33
CA GLU A 130 9.85 8.00 1.51
C GLU A 130 10.75 7.00 2.22
N ILE A 131 10.24 5.78 2.40
CA ILE A 131 10.97 4.69 3.05
C ILE A 131 11.49 3.72 1.98
N PRO A 132 12.77 3.34 2.01
CA PRO A 132 13.33 2.32 1.11
C PRO A 132 12.56 1.00 1.20
N ARG A 133 12.43 0.28 0.08
CA ARG A 133 11.80 -1.05 0.07
C ARG A 133 12.57 -2.04 0.90
N TYR A 134 11.82 -2.92 1.56
CA TYR A 134 12.38 -4.09 2.20
C TYR A 134 12.97 -5.06 1.17
N GLU A 135 14.20 -5.48 1.40
CA GLU A 135 14.93 -6.43 0.57
C GLU A 135 15.17 -7.73 1.32
N LEU A 136 15.07 -8.84 0.62
CA LEU A 136 15.45 -10.16 1.10
C LEU A 136 16.46 -10.75 0.14
N GLY A 137 17.69 -11.03 0.64
CA GLY A 137 18.78 -11.51 -0.21
C GLY A 137 19.19 -10.52 -1.32
N GLY A 138 19.11 -9.21 -1.06
CA GLY A 138 19.45 -8.16 -2.04
C GLY A 138 18.40 -7.96 -3.15
N GLN A 139 17.21 -8.54 -2.99
CA GLN A 139 16.10 -8.39 -3.93
C GLN A 139 14.88 -7.75 -3.25
N PRO A 140 14.25 -6.73 -3.86
CA PRO A 140 13.05 -6.12 -3.31
C PRO A 140 11.90 -7.14 -3.20
N VAL A 141 11.28 -7.21 -2.03
CA VAL A 141 10.06 -8.00 -1.84
C VAL A 141 8.90 -7.28 -2.51
N SER A 142 8.23 -7.96 -3.45
CA SER A 142 7.11 -7.39 -4.19
C SER A 142 5.88 -8.29 -4.20
N ALA A 143 4.69 -7.68 -4.19
CA ALA A 143 3.43 -8.40 -4.32
C ALA A 143 3.29 -9.11 -5.67
N SER A 144 3.93 -8.61 -6.72
CA SER A 144 3.94 -9.25 -8.05
C SER A 144 4.67 -10.59 -8.02
N LYS A 145 5.83 -10.66 -7.33
CA LYS A 145 6.58 -11.91 -7.14
C LYS A 145 5.75 -12.93 -6.36
N VAL A 146 5.10 -12.49 -5.26
CA VAL A 146 4.23 -13.38 -4.46
C VAL A 146 3.08 -13.94 -5.31
N ARG A 147 2.42 -13.10 -6.12
CA ARG A 147 1.33 -13.56 -7.01
C ARG A 147 1.81 -14.51 -8.10
N ALA A 148 3.01 -14.32 -8.65
CA ALA A 148 3.59 -15.24 -9.63
C ALA A 148 3.85 -16.62 -9.01
N LEU A 149 4.52 -16.66 -7.85
CA LEU A 149 4.77 -17.90 -7.12
C LEU A 149 3.48 -18.62 -6.70
N LEU A 150 2.45 -17.88 -6.31
CA LEU A 150 1.15 -18.45 -5.96
C LEU A 150 0.48 -19.14 -7.16
N LYS A 151 0.55 -18.53 -8.35
CA LYS A 151 0.04 -19.13 -9.59
C LYS A 151 0.78 -20.41 -9.99
N GLU A 152 2.05 -20.53 -9.60
CA GLU A 152 2.90 -21.68 -9.85
C GLU A 152 2.80 -22.74 -8.73
N GLY A 153 1.98 -22.52 -7.69
CA GLY A 153 1.85 -23.45 -6.55
C GLY A 153 3.08 -23.50 -5.62
N ARG A 154 4.02 -22.56 -5.73
CA ARG A 154 5.31 -22.55 -5.01
C ARG A 154 5.20 -21.89 -3.64
N LEU A 155 4.40 -22.49 -2.74
CA LEU A 155 4.09 -21.93 -1.43
C LEU A 155 5.31 -21.78 -0.51
N ASP A 156 6.24 -22.73 -0.53
CA ASP A 156 7.45 -22.68 0.31
C ASP A 156 8.29 -21.44 0.05
N GLU A 157 8.33 -20.98 -1.21
CA GLU A 157 9.06 -19.78 -1.58
C GLU A 157 8.32 -18.48 -1.23
N ILE A 158 7.01 -18.54 -1.02
CA ILE A 158 6.19 -17.42 -0.55
C ILE A 158 6.41 -17.18 0.95
N LYS A 159 6.60 -18.24 1.73
CA LYS A 159 6.71 -18.17 3.20
C LYS A 159 7.66 -17.08 3.71
N PRO A 160 8.88 -16.92 3.22
CA PRO A 160 9.78 -15.85 3.66
C PRO A 160 9.38 -14.45 3.15
N LEU A 161 8.50 -14.36 2.15
CA LEU A 161 8.15 -13.10 1.49
C LEU A 161 6.96 -12.38 2.14
N VAL A 162 6.13 -13.11 2.89
CA VAL A 162 4.88 -12.59 3.47
C VAL A 162 4.86 -12.76 4.99
N PRO A 163 4.06 -11.95 5.72
CA PRO A 163 3.86 -12.14 7.16
C PRO A 163 3.08 -13.43 7.47
N PRO A 164 3.17 -13.96 8.72
CA PRO A 164 2.58 -15.24 9.10
C PRO A 164 1.07 -15.36 8.84
N ALA A 165 0.27 -14.34 9.18
CA ALA A 165 -1.18 -14.37 8.94
C ALA A 165 -1.51 -14.40 7.45
N THR A 166 -0.74 -13.68 6.62
CA THR A 166 -0.89 -13.73 5.17
C THR A 166 -0.52 -15.11 4.63
N PHE A 167 0.55 -15.73 5.11
CA PHE A 167 0.93 -17.07 4.69
C PHE A 167 -0.15 -18.09 5.05
N ALA A 168 -0.63 -18.11 6.28
CA ALA A 168 -1.71 -19.00 6.74
C ALA A 168 -3.02 -18.82 5.92
N TYR A 169 -3.31 -17.60 5.46
CA TYR A 169 -4.42 -17.37 4.55
C TYR A 169 -4.19 -18.00 3.17
N LEU A 170 -2.99 -17.86 2.60
CA LEU A 170 -2.64 -18.42 1.29
C LEU A 170 -2.62 -19.95 1.29
N GLU A 171 -2.13 -20.59 2.36
CA GLU A 171 -2.18 -22.04 2.53
C GLU A 171 -3.62 -22.58 2.45
N ARG A 172 -4.58 -21.90 3.09
CA ARG A 172 -5.99 -22.32 3.07
C ARG A 172 -6.68 -22.12 1.72
N MET A 173 -6.19 -21.20 0.89
CA MET A 173 -6.74 -20.97 -0.44
C MET A 173 -6.24 -21.94 -1.49
N THR A 174 -5.08 -22.54 -1.26
CA THR A 174 -4.51 -23.53 -2.18
C THR A 174 -5.10 -24.90 -1.84
N PRO A 175 -5.81 -25.59 -2.75
CA PRO A 175 -6.28 -26.95 -2.50
C PRO A 175 -5.06 -27.83 -2.14
N ILE A 176 -5.16 -28.56 -1.05
CA ILE A 176 -4.22 -29.64 -0.74
C ILE A 176 -4.65 -30.78 -1.66
N ASP A 177 -3.90 -31.01 -2.76
CA ASP A 177 -4.05 -32.21 -3.59
C ASP A 177 -3.64 -33.48 -2.83
#